data_dd79611bde5f3f3bdd222ee1d8ab80e7
#
_entry.id   dd79611bde5f3f3bdd222ee1d8ab80e7
#
_cell.length_a   1.000
_cell.length_b   1.000
_cell.length_c   1.000
_cell.angle_alpha   90.00
_cell.angle_beta   90.00
_cell.angle_gamma   90.00
#
_symmetry.space_group_name_H-M   'P 1'
#
loop_
_entity.id
_entity.type
_entity.pdbx_description
1 polymer ?
#
loop_
_entity_poly.entity_id
_entity_poly.type
_entity_poly.pdbx_seq_one_letter_code
_entity_poly.pdbx_strand_id
1 'polypeptide(L)'
;IEDKVLFNLNDHTEQLCLEAFGQNVQLMKKQLIDSDFTFSADIPYLILDTIVVGGDLTFEAGAILYMHNNAALFCLSDVSAEGNFQKPIRIMGDRLDDILPYVPYNYVSGSWNGIYLLQQSNDNVPHKYNFNYLEIRSGMVGLYCISDRTSNLPMLNLSNSLIHNFALYGLVLQNIDSEIFNTEISNCASYCVYLSGGKHTFVHNTLASYFQSMN
;
A
#
# COMPACT_ATOMS: atom_id res chain seq x y z
N ILE A 1 13.98 19.21 -9.74
CA ILE A 1 15.26 19.75 -10.27
C ILE A 1 15.35 19.27 -11.70
N GLU A 2 15.50 20.22 -12.61
CA GLU A 2 15.74 19.95 -14.03
C GLU A 2 17.16 20.40 -14.39
N ASP A 3 17.85 19.59 -15.18
CA ASP A 3 19.16 19.91 -15.75
C ASP A 3 19.23 19.43 -17.20
N LYS A 4 20.19 19.92 -17.97
CA LYS A 4 20.31 19.61 -19.39
C LYS A 4 21.73 19.19 -19.74
N VAL A 5 21.84 18.05 -20.39
CA VAL A 5 23.10 17.62 -21.04
C VAL A 5 23.01 17.93 -22.52
N LEU A 6 23.96 18.72 -23.00
CA LEU A 6 24.04 19.09 -24.40
C LEU A 6 25.09 18.25 -25.13
N PHE A 7 24.71 17.65 -26.23
CA PHE A 7 25.58 16.88 -27.10
C PHE A 7 25.79 17.67 -28.41
N ASN A 8 27.01 18.05 -28.68
CA ASN A 8 27.37 18.76 -29.92
C ASN A 8 28.17 17.85 -30.85
N LEU A 9 27.66 17.61 -32.06
CA LEU A 9 28.35 16.84 -33.09
C LEU A 9 28.10 17.47 -34.45
N ASN A 10 29.16 17.90 -35.15
CA ASN A 10 29.11 18.42 -36.50
C ASN A 10 28.02 19.48 -36.71
N ASP A 11 28.05 20.58 -35.96
CA ASP A 11 27.06 21.69 -35.98
C ASP A 11 25.63 21.30 -35.60
N HIS A 12 25.38 20.09 -35.18
CA HIS A 12 24.13 19.64 -34.57
C HIS A 12 24.24 19.62 -33.06
N THR A 13 23.27 20.22 -32.37
CA THR A 13 23.15 20.19 -30.91
C THR A 13 21.89 19.43 -30.53
N GLU A 14 22.05 18.34 -29.82
CA GLU A 14 20.97 17.60 -29.18
C GLU A 14 21.02 17.84 -27.67
N GLN A 15 19.85 17.89 -27.04
CA GLN A 15 19.75 18.04 -25.58
C GLN A 15 19.01 16.86 -24.95
N LEU A 16 19.55 16.37 -23.86
CA LEU A 16 18.90 15.44 -22.95
C LEU A 16 18.47 16.21 -21.70
N CYS A 17 17.19 16.21 -21.39
CA CYS A 17 16.68 16.76 -20.15
C CYS A 17 16.84 15.72 -19.04
N LEU A 18 17.46 16.10 -17.92
CA LEU A 18 17.55 15.30 -16.70
C LEU A 18 16.59 15.89 -15.68
N GLU A 19 15.64 15.09 -15.25
CA GLU A 19 14.71 15.46 -14.19
C GLU A 19 14.99 14.65 -12.93
N ALA A 20 15.01 15.30 -11.77
CA ALA A 20 15.14 14.65 -10.49
C ALA A 20 14.07 15.17 -9.52
N PHE A 21 13.28 14.27 -8.98
CA PHE A 21 12.29 14.55 -7.94
C PHE A 21 12.95 14.37 -6.58
N GLY A 22 13.26 15.47 -5.89
CA GLY A 22 13.80 15.46 -4.53
C GLY A 22 12.67 15.64 -3.52
N GLN A 23 12.64 14.79 -2.50
CA GLN A 23 11.70 14.93 -1.38
C GLN A 23 12.45 14.79 -0.05
N ASN A 24 12.01 15.56 0.95
CA ASN A 24 12.40 15.29 2.32
C ASN A 24 11.59 14.08 2.80
N VAL A 25 12.29 12.99 3.11
CA VAL A 25 11.68 11.76 3.59
C VAL A 25 12.41 11.21 4.80
N GLN A 26 11.70 10.56 5.68
CA GLN A 26 12.28 9.71 6.70
C GLN A 26 12.60 8.35 6.08
N LEU A 27 13.89 8.04 5.96
CA LEU A 27 14.34 6.79 5.35
C LEU A 27 14.25 5.64 6.35
N MET A 28 13.57 4.56 5.95
CA MET A 28 13.53 3.29 6.69
C MET A 28 14.07 2.17 5.81
N LYS A 29 14.98 1.38 6.38
CA LYS A 29 15.55 0.17 5.75
C LYS A 29 15.09 -1.04 6.52
N LYS A 30 15.39 -2.24 6.04
CA LYS A 30 15.07 -3.51 6.69
C LYS A 30 15.17 -3.42 8.21
N GLN A 31 14.04 -3.56 8.88
CA GLN A 31 13.92 -3.30 10.32
C GLN A 31 12.86 -4.17 10.96
N LEU A 32 13.15 -4.67 12.15
CA LEU A 32 12.18 -5.23 13.08
C LEU A 32 11.94 -4.20 14.20
N ILE A 33 10.68 -3.85 14.43
CA ILE A 33 10.23 -2.92 15.47
C ILE A 33 9.37 -3.73 16.44
N ASP A 34 9.93 -4.10 17.60
CA ASP A 34 9.27 -4.97 18.59
C ASP A 34 8.34 -4.19 19.55
N SER A 35 8.05 -2.95 19.26
CA SER A 35 7.18 -2.07 20.06
C SER A 35 6.13 -1.42 19.18
N ASP A 36 5.17 -0.75 19.83
CA ASP A 36 4.21 0.09 19.13
C ASP A 36 4.93 1.13 18.27
N PHE A 37 4.39 1.38 17.09
CA PHE A 37 4.97 2.32 16.14
C PHE A 37 3.90 3.21 15.50
N THR A 38 4.26 4.47 15.25
CA THR A 38 3.38 5.42 14.57
C THR A 38 4.07 6.01 13.35
N PHE A 39 3.46 5.86 12.19
CA PHE A 39 3.78 6.67 11.01
C PHE A 39 3.12 8.03 11.14
N SER A 40 3.92 9.07 11.41
CA SER A 40 3.42 10.45 11.52
C SER A 40 3.11 11.05 10.15
N ALA A 41 2.33 12.13 10.15
CA ALA A 41 2.02 12.88 8.94
C ALA A 41 2.99 14.06 8.68
N ASP A 42 3.99 14.25 9.53
CA ASP A 42 4.90 15.42 9.44
C ASP A 42 5.81 15.37 8.22
N ILE A 43 6.41 14.20 7.96
CA ILE A 43 7.33 13.96 6.85
C ILE A 43 7.01 12.59 6.24
N PRO A 44 6.92 12.48 4.91
CA PRO A 44 6.74 11.19 4.25
C PRO A 44 7.86 10.19 4.59
N TYR A 45 7.53 8.92 4.58
CA TYR A 45 8.49 7.83 4.77
C TYR A 45 8.89 7.22 3.43
N LEU A 46 10.18 6.87 3.28
CA LEU A 46 10.67 6.05 2.18
C LEU A 46 11.13 4.70 2.73
N ILE A 47 10.39 3.66 2.37
CA ILE A 47 10.64 2.29 2.80
C ILE A 47 11.44 1.56 1.73
N LEU A 48 12.71 1.23 2.00
CA LEU A 48 13.60 0.60 1.01
C LEU A 48 13.56 -0.93 0.99
N ASP A 49 13.07 -1.55 2.05
CA ASP A 49 13.05 -3.02 2.20
C ASP A 49 11.91 -3.39 3.17
N THR A 50 11.89 -4.61 3.65
CA THR A 50 10.87 -5.11 4.56
C THR A 50 10.95 -4.47 5.95
N ILE A 51 9.82 -3.94 6.41
CA ILE A 51 9.61 -3.50 7.79
C ILE A 51 8.65 -4.49 8.46
N VAL A 52 9.00 -4.94 9.65
CA VAL A 52 8.15 -5.80 10.50
C VAL A 52 7.84 -5.03 11.77
N VAL A 53 6.56 -4.89 12.10
CA VAL A 53 6.10 -4.25 13.34
C VAL A 53 5.44 -5.31 14.21
N GLY A 54 6.04 -5.56 15.37
CA GLY A 54 5.58 -6.55 16.35
C GLY A 54 4.55 -6.01 17.34
N GLY A 55 4.60 -4.69 17.64
CA GLY A 55 3.61 -3.97 18.45
C GLY A 55 2.47 -3.39 17.62
N ASP A 56 1.61 -2.61 18.25
CA ASP A 56 0.49 -1.95 17.59
C ASP A 56 0.99 -0.87 16.60
N LEU A 57 0.40 -0.86 15.41
CA LEU A 57 0.77 0.06 14.35
C LEU A 57 -0.31 1.12 14.15
N THR A 58 0.09 2.38 14.23
CA THR A 58 -0.78 3.52 13.97
C THR A 58 -0.29 4.32 12.76
N PHE A 59 -1.22 4.74 11.90
CA PHE A 59 -0.96 5.75 10.87
C PHE A 59 -1.74 7.00 11.21
N GLU A 60 -1.06 8.12 11.34
CA GLU A 60 -1.73 9.42 11.50
C GLU A 60 -2.45 9.84 10.21
N ALA A 61 -3.54 10.59 10.36
CA ALA A 61 -4.27 11.13 9.22
C ALA A 61 -3.38 12.00 8.34
N GLY A 62 -3.18 11.58 7.08
CA GLY A 62 -2.30 12.24 6.13
C GLY A 62 -0.90 11.63 6.04
N ALA A 63 -0.59 10.56 6.77
CA ALA A 63 0.68 9.85 6.62
C ALA A 63 0.90 9.36 5.18
N ILE A 64 2.13 9.48 4.67
CA ILE A 64 2.51 9.09 3.32
C ILE A 64 3.70 8.14 3.39
N LEU A 65 3.56 6.95 2.78
CA LEU A 65 4.62 5.97 2.63
C LEU A 65 4.92 5.76 1.15
N TYR A 66 6.17 5.99 0.80
CA TYR A 66 6.74 5.61 -0.50
C TYR A 66 7.46 4.28 -0.36
N MET A 67 7.00 3.32 -1.13
CA MET A 67 7.47 1.93 -1.06
C MET A 67 8.43 1.67 -2.23
N HIS A 68 9.70 1.42 -1.91
CA HIS A 68 10.71 1.08 -2.92
C HIS A 68 10.52 -0.35 -3.43
N ASN A 69 11.17 -0.68 -4.54
CA ASN A 69 11.12 -2.02 -5.11
C ASN A 69 11.45 -3.10 -4.04
N ASN A 70 10.60 -4.13 -3.97
CA ASN A 70 10.61 -5.20 -2.97
C ASN A 70 10.30 -4.79 -1.52
N ALA A 71 9.96 -3.54 -1.25
CA ALA A 71 9.50 -3.14 0.07
C ALA A 71 8.20 -3.86 0.46
N ALA A 72 8.09 -4.24 1.73
CA ALA A 72 6.92 -4.85 2.32
C ALA A 72 6.72 -4.36 3.76
N LEU A 73 5.48 -4.31 4.21
CA LEU A 73 5.14 -4.01 5.60
C LEU A 73 4.42 -5.22 6.21
N PHE A 74 4.99 -5.78 7.26
CA PHE A 74 4.40 -6.86 8.05
C PHE A 74 3.95 -6.33 9.40
N CYS A 75 2.69 -6.55 9.74
CA CYS A 75 2.07 -6.15 10.98
C CYS A 75 1.65 -7.40 11.75
N LEU A 76 2.15 -7.55 12.96
CA LEU A 76 1.95 -8.73 13.82
C LEU A 76 1.06 -8.42 15.02
N SER A 77 0.42 -7.26 15.07
CA SER A 77 -0.51 -6.81 16.12
C SER A 77 -1.63 -5.96 15.51
N ASP A 78 -2.35 -5.22 16.33
CA ASP A 78 -3.42 -4.34 15.92
C ASP A 78 -2.93 -3.24 14.96
N VAL A 79 -3.77 -2.83 14.01
CA VAL A 79 -3.47 -1.73 13.08
C VAL A 79 -4.59 -0.71 13.12
N SER A 80 -4.22 0.56 13.28
CA SER A 80 -5.12 1.71 13.20
C SER A 80 -4.63 2.71 12.16
N ALA A 81 -5.42 2.94 11.12
CA ALA A 81 -5.14 3.87 10.03
C ALA A 81 -6.38 4.73 9.77
N GLU A 82 -6.59 5.74 10.63
CA GLU A 82 -7.77 6.59 10.63
C GLU A 82 -7.49 7.92 9.92
N GLY A 83 -7.53 7.89 8.59
CA GLY A 83 -7.49 9.10 7.77
C GLY A 83 -8.83 9.84 7.76
N ASN A 84 -8.90 10.88 6.93
CA ASN A 84 -10.15 11.59 6.63
C ASN A 84 -10.09 12.13 5.19
N PHE A 85 -11.21 12.68 4.70
CA PHE A 85 -11.33 13.17 3.33
C PHE A 85 -10.25 14.19 2.93
N GLN A 86 -9.86 15.10 3.84
CA GLN A 86 -8.83 16.13 3.59
C GLN A 86 -7.40 15.59 3.77
N LYS A 87 -7.24 14.55 4.60
CA LYS A 87 -5.96 13.95 4.96
C LYS A 87 -6.04 12.43 4.86
N PRO A 88 -6.19 11.85 3.65
CA PRO A 88 -6.13 10.41 3.47
C PRO A 88 -4.72 9.90 3.76
N ILE A 89 -4.64 8.66 4.22
CA ILE A 89 -3.37 7.95 4.36
C ILE A 89 -3.01 7.38 2.99
N ARG A 90 -1.76 7.59 2.52
CA ARG A 90 -1.33 7.16 1.19
C ARG A 90 -0.13 6.23 1.25
N ILE A 91 -0.24 5.09 0.56
CA ILE A 91 0.85 4.11 0.46
C ILE A 91 0.99 3.72 -1.01
N MET A 92 2.15 4.00 -1.61
CA MET A 92 2.36 3.85 -3.05
C MET A 92 3.84 3.62 -3.39
N GLY A 93 4.11 3.22 -4.63
CA GLY A 93 5.49 3.14 -5.13
C GLY A 93 6.22 4.49 -5.05
N ASP A 94 7.53 4.43 -4.89
CA ASP A 94 8.40 5.60 -4.63
C ASP A 94 8.78 6.39 -5.90
N ARG A 95 8.46 5.88 -7.08
CA ARG A 95 8.70 6.62 -8.33
C ARG A 95 7.61 7.65 -8.58
N LEU A 96 8.04 8.92 -8.67
CA LEU A 96 7.17 10.08 -8.85
C LEU A 96 7.22 10.67 -10.26
N ASP A 97 8.04 10.08 -11.12
CA ASP A 97 8.13 10.42 -12.53
C ASP A 97 6.94 9.86 -13.34
N ASP A 98 6.78 10.33 -14.56
CA ASP A 98 5.80 9.84 -15.51
C ASP A 98 6.43 8.81 -16.45
N ILE A 99 5.73 7.69 -16.74
CA ILE A 99 6.11 6.73 -17.77
C ILE A 99 5.85 7.31 -19.17
N LEU A 100 4.70 7.92 -19.32
CA LEU A 100 4.23 8.62 -20.50
C LEU A 100 3.68 9.96 -20.04
N PRO A 101 3.62 10.98 -20.92
CA PRO A 101 2.97 12.23 -20.59
C PRO A 101 1.60 11.98 -19.94
N TYR A 102 1.42 12.48 -18.72
CA TYR A 102 0.18 12.34 -17.91
C TYR A 102 -0.10 10.95 -17.32
N VAL A 103 0.87 10.01 -17.33
CA VAL A 103 0.73 8.69 -16.70
C VAL A 103 1.80 8.54 -15.61
N PRO A 104 1.50 8.84 -14.36
CA PRO A 104 2.45 8.71 -13.26
C PRO A 104 2.92 7.28 -13.07
N TYR A 105 4.22 7.08 -12.84
CA TYR A 105 4.80 5.76 -12.63
C TYR A 105 4.21 5.04 -11.43
N ASN A 106 3.80 5.77 -10.40
CA ASN A 106 3.20 5.19 -9.20
C ASN A 106 1.76 4.68 -9.39
N TYR A 107 1.25 4.63 -10.64
CA TYR A 107 0.06 3.88 -11.04
C TYR A 107 0.40 2.52 -11.67
N VAL A 108 1.68 2.22 -11.88
CA VAL A 108 2.11 0.93 -12.42
C VAL A 108 2.11 -0.11 -11.32
N SER A 109 1.41 -1.21 -11.55
CA SER A 109 1.33 -2.33 -10.62
C SER A 109 2.67 -3.06 -10.46
N GLY A 110 2.91 -3.67 -9.30
CA GLY A 110 4.08 -4.52 -9.05
C GLY A 110 5.35 -3.78 -8.62
N SER A 111 5.25 -2.49 -8.25
CA SER A 111 6.40 -1.70 -7.84
C SER A 111 6.94 -2.07 -6.44
N TRP A 112 6.14 -2.69 -5.60
CA TRP A 112 6.49 -3.12 -4.23
C TRP A 112 5.64 -4.32 -3.80
N ASN A 113 5.97 -5.00 -2.69
CA ASN A 113 5.37 -6.30 -2.40
C ASN A 113 3.96 -6.24 -1.82
N GLY A 114 3.70 -5.44 -0.79
CA GLY A 114 2.37 -5.37 -0.16
C GLY A 114 2.40 -5.11 1.33
N ILE A 115 1.20 -5.07 1.93
CA ILE A 115 0.98 -4.98 3.37
C ILE A 115 0.41 -6.30 3.85
N TYR A 116 1.06 -6.93 4.83
CA TYR A 116 0.74 -8.23 5.38
C TYR A 116 0.30 -8.08 6.83
N LEU A 117 -0.95 -8.41 7.13
CA LEU A 117 -1.56 -8.40 8.45
C LEU A 117 -1.68 -9.84 8.92
N LEU A 118 -0.87 -10.21 9.90
CA LEU A 118 -0.69 -11.60 10.27
C LEU A 118 -1.12 -11.83 11.72
N GLN A 119 -2.01 -12.79 11.93
CA GLN A 119 -2.40 -13.25 13.26
C GLN A 119 -2.07 -14.73 13.43
N GLN A 120 -1.32 -15.05 14.47
CA GLN A 120 -1.00 -16.42 14.83
C GLN A 120 -2.04 -17.04 15.76
N SER A 121 -2.16 -18.37 15.76
CA SER A 121 -3.11 -19.09 16.60
C SER A 121 -2.78 -19.01 18.10
N ASN A 122 -1.52 -18.76 18.43
CA ASN A 122 -1.03 -18.62 19.82
C ASN A 122 -1.22 -17.21 20.38
N ASP A 123 -1.65 -16.23 19.60
CA ASP A 123 -2.00 -14.92 20.11
C ASP A 123 -3.23 -15.03 21.03
N ASN A 124 -3.19 -14.38 22.18
CA ASN A 124 -4.24 -14.51 23.19
C ASN A 124 -5.57 -13.89 22.74
N VAL A 125 -5.51 -12.80 21.97
CA VAL A 125 -6.65 -11.99 21.55
C VAL A 125 -6.66 -11.85 20.03
N PRO A 126 -7.85 -11.87 19.39
CA PRO A 126 -7.94 -11.57 17.95
C PRO A 126 -7.57 -10.11 17.68
N HIS A 127 -6.76 -9.90 16.65
CA HIS A 127 -6.31 -8.56 16.23
C HIS A 127 -7.44 -7.77 15.58
N LYS A 128 -7.31 -6.46 15.61
CA LYS A 128 -8.20 -5.49 14.98
C LYS A 128 -7.44 -4.67 13.96
N TYR A 129 -7.91 -4.68 12.76
CA TYR A 129 -7.33 -3.93 11.65
C TYR A 129 -8.35 -2.89 11.19
N ASN A 130 -8.10 -1.61 11.49
CA ASN A 130 -9.00 -0.51 11.18
C ASN A 130 -8.38 0.41 10.14
N PHE A 131 -9.03 0.54 9.00
CA PHE A 131 -8.61 1.42 7.92
C PHE A 131 -9.77 2.31 7.48
N ASN A 132 -9.54 3.60 7.48
CA ASN A 132 -10.50 4.59 7.04
C ASN A 132 -9.77 5.67 6.21
N TYR A 133 -10.26 5.99 5.03
CA TYR A 133 -9.61 6.87 4.06
C TYR A 133 -8.16 6.45 3.76
N LEU A 134 -7.96 5.16 3.49
CA LEU A 134 -6.71 4.60 2.99
C LEU A 134 -6.69 4.63 1.47
N GLU A 135 -5.67 5.21 0.87
CA GLU A 135 -5.35 5.10 -0.56
C GLU A 135 -4.08 4.27 -0.73
N ILE A 136 -4.19 3.09 -1.33
CA ILE A 136 -3.07 2.18 -1.52
C ILE A 136 -3.04 1.67 -2.95
N ARG A 137 -1.87 1.73 -3.60
CA ARG A 137 -1.72 1.36 -5.02
C ARG A 137 -0.33 0.89 -5.42
N SER A 138 -0.22 0.40 -6.64
CA SER A 138 1.00 0.08 -7.38
C SER A 138 1.84 -1.09 -6.86
N GLY A 139 1.34 -1.87 -5.91
CA GLY A 139 2.05 -3.04 -5.38
C GLY A 139 1.78 -4.35 -6.11
N MET A 140 2.39 -5.43 -5.60
CA MET A 140 2.03 -6.80 -5.96
C MET A 140 0.69 -7.17 -5.33
N VAL A 141 0.53 -6.90 -4.03
CA VAL A 141 -0.69 -7.13 -3.25
C VAL A 141 -1.00 -5.87 -2.43
N GLY A 142 -2.28 -5.53 -2.30
CA GLY A 142 -2.71 -4.43 -1.45
C GLY A 142 -2.66 -4.79 0.03
N LEU A 143 -3.77 -5.28 0.56
CA LEU A 143 -3.86 -5.80 1.93
C LEU A 143 -3.95 -7.32 1.89
N TYR A 144 -3.03 -8.00 2.55
CA TYR A 144 -2.97 -9.46 2.66
C TYR A 144 -3.14 -9.86 4.13
N CYS A 145 -4.38 -10.19 4.52
CA CYS A 145 -4.75 -10.47 5.89
C CYS A 145 -4.91 -11.97 6.07
N ILE A 146 -4.09 -12.58 6.90
CA ILE A 146 -4.12 -14.02 7.17
C ILE A 146 -4.14 -14.30 8.67
N SER A 147 -4.97 -15.26 9.05
CA SER A 147 -4.97 -15.86 10.37
C SER A 147 -4.93 -17.39 10.26
N ASP A 148 -4.19 -18.04 11.12
CA ASP A 148 -4.22 -19.48 11.35
C ASP A 148 -5.21 -19.89 12.46
N ARG A 149 -5.97 -18.94 13.02
CA ARG A 149 -7.05 -19.19 13.99
C ARG A 149 -8.25 -19.86 13.31
N THR A 150 -8.90 -20.74 14.06
CA THR A 150 -10.12 -21.43 13.61
C THR A 150 -11.39 -20.89 14.29
N SER A 151 -11.23 -20.04 15.30
CA SER A 151 -12.32 -19.39 16.03
C SER A 151 -11.85 -18.06 16.62
N ASN A 152 -12.77 -17.19 16.98
CA ASN A 152 -12.46 -15.82 17.41
C ASN A 152 -11.50 -15.17 16.41
N LEU A 153 -11.96 -15.04 15.18
CA LEU A 153 -11.14 -14.53 14.08
C LEU A 153 -10.81 -13.05 14.28
N PRO A 154 -9.67 -12.58 13.77
CA PRO A 154 -9.38 -11.15 13.74
C PRO A 154 -10.38 -10.40 12.85
N MET A 155 -10.54 -9.10 13.10
CA MET A 155 -11.53 -8.27 12.43
C MET A 155 -10.86 -7.19 11.57
N LEU A 156 -11.23 -7.14 10.30
CA LEU A 156 -10.89 -6.05 9.40
C LEU A 156 -12.10 -5.11 9.24
N ASN A 157 -11.93 -3.86 9.61
CA ASN A 157 -12.81 -2.75 9.28
C ASN A 157 -12.13 -1.89 8.21
N LEU A 158 -12.72 -1.78 7.03
CA LEU A 158 -12.19 -1.00 5.92
C LEU A 158 -13.29 -0.11 5.35
N SER A 159 -13.06 1.20 5.37
CA SER A 159 -14.08 2.16 4.90
C SER A 159 -13.48 3.34 4.15
N ASN A 160 -14.31 3.94 3.27
CA ASN A 160 -13.99 5.16 2.52
C ASN A 160 -12.62 5.12 1.83
N SER A 161 -12.20 3.94 1.36
CA SER A 161 -10.84 3.65 0.94
C SER A 161 -10.72 3.33 -0.54
N LEU A 162 -9.51 3.44 -1.08
CA LEU A 162 -9.19 3.19 -2.47
C LEU A 162 -7.99 2.25 -2.58
N ILE A 163 -8.22 1.04 -3.09
CA ILE A 163 -7.22 -0.01 -3.27
C ILE A 163 -7.17 -0.37 -4.75
N HIS A 164 -6.11 0.01 -5.45
CA HIS A 164 -6.09 -0.17 -6.90
C HIS A 164 -4.71 -0.39 -7.52
N ASN A 165 -4.68 -0.91 -8.75
CA ASN A 165 -3.49 -1.14 -9.55
C ASN A 165 -2.50 -2.11 -8.89
N PHE A 166 -2.95 -3.34 -8.64
CA PHE A 166 -2.11 -4.41 -8.08
C PHE A 166 -1.81 -5.50 -9.12
N ALA A 167 -0.58 -5.99 -9.13
CA ALA A 167 -0.14 -7.03 -10.06
C ALA A 167 -0.74 -8.42 -9.74
N LEU A 168 -1.26 -8.63 -8.54
CA LEU A 168 -1.95 -9.85 -8.13
C LEU A 168 -3.30 -9.54 -7.50
N TYR A 169 -3.35 -9.15 -6.23
CA TYR A 169 -4.57 -9.02 -5.44
C TYR A 169 -4.71 -7.63 -4.83
N GLY A 170 -5.92 -7.07 -4.82
CA GLY A 170 -6.23 -5.87 -4.05
C GLY A 170 -6.38 -6.18 -2.56
N LEU A 171 -7.24 -7.13 -2.23
CA LEU A 171 -7.54 -7.55 -0.86
C LEU A 171 -7.58 -9.07 -0.77
N VAL A 172 -6.85 -9.65 0.16
CA VAL A 172 -6.90 -11.07 0.51
C VAL A 172 -7.28 -11.21 1.97
N LEU A 173 -8.33 -11.97 2.26
CA LEU A 173 -8.80 -12.29 3.60
C LEU A 173 -8.84 -13.82 3.77
N GLN A 174 -8.01 -14.34 4.66
CA GLN A 174 -7.98 -15.76 4.98
C GLN A 174 -8.17 -15.96 6.49
N ASN A 175 -9.30 -16.55 6.88
CA ASN A 175 -9.76 -16.68 8.26
C ASN A 175 -9.80 -15.32 8.99
N ILE A 176 -10.39 -14.33 8.36
CA ILE A 176 -10.57 -12.97 8.86
C ILE A 176 -12.05 -12.62 8.75
N ASP A 177 -12.66 -12.11 9.82
CA ASP A 177 -13.97 -11.45 9.73
C ASP A 177 -13.81 -10.03 9.17
N SER A 178 -14.75 -9.53 8.39
CA SER A 178 -14.61 -8.17 7.84
C SER A 178 -15.92 -7.41 7.67
N GLU A 179 -15.83 -6.10 7.85
CA GLU A 179 -16.81 -5.10 7.46
C GLU A 179 -16.17 -4.10 6.49
N ILE A 180 -16.67 -4.04 5.26
CA ILE A 180 -16.10 -3.21 4.20
C ILE A 180 -17.19 -2.31 3.63
N PHE A 181 -17.00 -0.99 3.79
CA PHE A 181 -17.98 0.01 3.43
C PHE A 181 -17.37 1.08 2.51
N ASN A 182 -18.16 1.52 1.51
CA ASN A 182 -17.85 2.66 0.67
C ASN A 182 -16.39 2.65 0.17
N THR A 183 -15.90 1.49 -0.28
CA THR A 183 -14.53 1.26 -0.70
C THR A 183 -14.47 0.83 -2.15
N GLU A 184 -13.55 1.39 -2.92
CA GLU A 184 -13.21 0.92 -4.25
C GLU A 184 -12.02 -0.01 -4.18
N ILE A 185 -12.15 -1.21 -4.78
CA ILE A 185 -11.04 -2.14 -4.99
C ILE A 185 -11.03 -2.48 -6.47
N SER A 186 -10.01 -1.98 -7.19
CA SER A 186 -10.06 -2.00 -8.64
C SER A 186 -8.72 -2.30 -9.31
N ASN A 187 -8.80 -2.70 -10.58
CA ASN A 187 -7.68 -2.88 -11.47
C ASN A 187 -6.57 -3.79 -10.92
N CYS A 188 -6.94 -5.00 -10.52
CA CYS A 188 -6.01 -6.03 -10.03
C CYS A 188 -5.90 -7.17 -11.07
N ALA A 189 -4.68 -7.65 -11.33
CA ALA A 189 -4.45 -8.62 -12.41
C ALA A 189 -5.06 -10.00 -12.15
N SER A 190 -5.12 -10.45 -10.89
CA SER A 190 -5.78 -11.71 -10.52
C SER A 190 -7.17 -11.47 -9.97
N TYR A 191 -7.28 -10.98 -8.74
CA TYR A 191 -8.57 -10.71 -8.09
C TYR A 191 -8.53 -9.38 -7.35
N CYS A 192 -9.60 -8.58 -7.48
CA CYS A 192 -9.79 -7.42 -6.61
C CYS A 192 -9.95 -7.86 -5.15
N VAL A 193 -10.71 -8.94 -4.91
CA VAL A 193 -10.94 -9.49 -3.57
C VAL A 193 -10.84 -11.02 -3.64
N TYR A 194 -10.11 -11.60 -2.70
CA TYR A 194 -10.03 -13.04 -2.45
C TYR A 194 -10.42 -13.34 -1.00
N LEU A 195 -11.43 -14.20 -0.81
CA LEU A 195 -11.97 -14.56 0.50
C LEU A 195 -11.85 -16.06 0.75
N SER A 196 -11.34 -16.45 1.92
CA SER A 196 -11.25 -17.85 2.34
C SER A 196 -11.48 -17.96 3.84
N GLY A 197 -12.67 -18.38 4.25
CA GLY A 197 -13.08 -18.41 5.66
C GLY A 197 -13.41 -17.02 6.23
N GLY A 198 -14.04 -16.98 7.39
CA GLY A 198 -14.52 -15.76 8.03
C GLY A 198 -15.95 -15.37 7.61
N LYS A 199 -16.42 -14.29 8.20
CA LYS A 199 -17.72 -13.65 7.89
C LYS A 199 -17.45 -12.27 7.31
N HIS A 200 -18.09 -11.96 6.19
CA HIS A 200 -17.80 -10.73 5.46
C HIS A 200 -19.07 -9.93 5.18
N THR A 201 -19.02 -8.65 5.47
CA THR A 201 -20.07 -7.67 5.13
C THR A 201 -19.51 -6.66 4.14
N PHE A 202 -20.13 -6.56 2.96
CA PHE A 202 -19.78 -5.60 1.91
C PHE A 202 -20.97 -4.70 1.63
N VAL A 203 -20.83 -3.38 1.83
CA VAL A 203 -21.90 -2.41 1.60
C VAL A 203 -21.37 -1.19 0.84
N HIS A 204 -22.04 -0.81 -0.24
CA HIS A 204 -21.70 0.36 -1.07
C HIS A 204 -20.25 0.34 -1.63
N ASN A 205 -19.74 -0.84 -2.00
CA ASN A 205 -18.41 -0.98 -2.54
C ASN A 205 -18.42 -1.04 -4.08
N THR A 206 -17.30 -0.65 -4.68
CA THR A 206 -17.03 -0.83 -6.12
C THR A 206 -15.91 -1.84 -6.30
N LEU A 207 -16.22 -2.96 -6.97
CA LEU A 207 -15.23 -3.96 -7.37
C LEU A 207 -15.18 -3.97 -8.90
N ALA A 208 -14.07 -3.51 -9.49
CA ALA A 208 -13.93 -3.39 -10.93
C ALA A 208 -12.51 -3.78 -11.37
N SER A 209 -12.40 -4.63 -12.39
CA SER A 209 -11.11 -4.93 -12.99
C SER A 209 -11.16 -4.65 -14.48
N TYR A 210 -10.26 -3.82 -14.94
CA TYR A 210 -9.99 -3.52 -16.35
C TYR A 210 -8.52 -3.78 -16.69
N PHE A 211 -7.85 -4.57 -15.86
CA PHE A 211 -6.46 -4.94 -16.05
C PHE A 211 -6.32 -5.75 -17.34
N GLN A 212 -5.54 -5.22 -18.28
CA GLN A 212 -5.17 -5.93 -19.48
C GLN A 212 -3.72 -6.43 -19.31
N SER A 213 -3.53 -7.74 -19.28
CA SER A 213 -2.19 -8.29 -19.44
C SER A 213 -1.70 -7.92 -20.84
N MET A 214 -0.60 -7.23 -20.94
CA MET A 214 0.10 -7.12 -22.22
C MET A 214 0.64 -8.51 -22.55
N ASN A 215 -0.03 -9.20 -23.48
CA ASN A 215 0.44 -10.46 -24.08
C ASN A 215 1.55 -10.16 -25.08
#